data_aed15ef15c0a06c71c6b93bf6aa5c97f
#
_entry.id   aed15ef15c0a06c71c6b93bf6aa5c97f
#
_cell.length_a   1.000
_cell.length_b   1.000
_cell.length_c   1.000
_cell.angle_alpha   90.00
_cell.angle_beta   90.00
_cell.angle_gamma   90.00
#
_symmetry.space_group_name_H-M   'P 1'
#
loop_
_entity.id
_entity.type
_entity.pdbx_description
1 polymer ?
#
loop_
_entity_poly.entity_id
_entity_poly.type
_entity_poly.pdbx_seq_one_letter_code
_entity_poly.pdbx_strand_id
1 'polypeptide(L)'
;MDHSNHVRLTRNEFVPSVLEGAAIYDMDDNKIGTVSHMHGSEIVVDVGGFLGIGAKTVAVSVNDLDFMRDEDGDVHAVTAWTKDQLKEMPQHRD
;
A
#
# COMPACT_ATOMS: atom_id res chain seq x y z
N MET A 1 13.98 6.67 0.51
CA MET A 1 13.70 6.51 -0.94
C MET A 1 13.26 7.86 -1.51
N ASP A 2 13.80 8.25 -2.64
CA ASP A 2 13.41 9.48 -3.32
C ASP A 2 12.27 9.18 -4.29
N HIS A 3 11.11 9.80 -4.08
CA HIS A 3 9.94 9.59 -4.92
C HIS A 3 9.80 10.64 -6.04
N SER A 4 10.73 11.58 -6.13
CA SER A 4 10.59 12.71 -7.07
C SER A 4 10.66 12.29 -8.53
N ASN A 5 11.38 11.21 -8.83
CA ASN A 5 11.54 10.69 -10.20
C ASN A 5 10.60 9.53 -10.53
N HIS A 6 9.66 9.22 -9.62
CA HIS A 6 8.75 8.11 -9.81
C HIS A 6 7.51 8.55 -10.58
N VAL A 7 7.04 7.71 -11.47
CA VAL A 7 5.86 7.99 -12.30
C VAL A 7 4.61 7.51 -11.56
N ARG A 8 3.64 8.43 -11.39
CA ARG A 8 2.37 8.09 -10.76
C ARG A 8 1.57 7.19 -11.69
N LEU A 9 0.94 6.15 -11.13
CA LEU A 9 0.09 5.25 -11.91
C LEU A 9 -1.20 5.94 -12.33
N THR A 10 -1.68 5.58 -13.52
CA THR A 10 -2.99 6.01 -13.99
C THR A 10 -4.07 5.07 -13.45
N ARG A 11 -5.34 5.49 -13.53
CA ARG A 11 -6.46 4.64 -13.09
C ARG A 11 -6.52 3.30 -13.83
N ASN A 12 -6.11 3.27 -15.08
CA ASN A 12 -6.11 2.03 -15.86
C ASN A 12 -5.12 1.00 -15.33
N GLU A 13 -4.16 1.44 -14.53
CA GLU A 13 -3.17 0.56 -13.91
C GLU A 13 -3.59 0.10 -12.51
N PHE A 14 -4.73 0.57 -12.00
CA PHE A 14 -5.24 0.17 -10.68
C PHE A 14 -5.98 -1.17 -10.77
N VAL A 15 -5.23 -2.21 -11.11
CA VAL A 15 -5.75 -3.57 -11.24
C VAL A 15 -4.96 -4.49 -10.32
N PRO A 16 -5.56 -5.59 -9.84
CA PRO A 16 -4.91 -6.47 -8.85
C PRO A 16 -3.53 -6.94 -9.28
N SER A 17 -3.36 -7.31 -10.54
CA SER A 17 -2.08 -7.82 -11.03
C SER A 17 -0.95 -6.80 -10.97
N VAL A 18 -1.28 -5.51 -10.96
CA VAL A 18 -0.28 -4.43 -10.86
C VAL A 18 -0.03 -4.06 -9.41
N LEU A 19 -1.09 -4.00 -8.58
CA LEU A 19 -1.01 -3.46 -7.23
C LEU A 19 -0.65 -4.48 -6.17
N GLU A 20 -0.99 -5.76 -6.36
CA GLU A 20 -0.72 -6.79 -5.35
C GLU A 20 0.78 -6.92 -5.10
N GLY A 21 1.13 -6.97 -3.82
CA GLY A 21 2.52 -7.09 -3.40
C GLY A 21 3.29 -5.77 -3.34
N ALA A 22 2.65 -4.66 -3.74
CA ALA A 22 3.32 -3.36 -3.71
C ALA A 22 3.65 -2.96 -2.28
N ALA A 23 4.86 -2.43 -2.07
CA ALA A 23 5.26 -1.91 -0.77
C ALA A 23 4.58 -0.57 -0.52
N ILE A 24 4.22 -0.31 0.75
CA ILE A 24 3.59 0.93 1.15
C ILE A 24 4.50 1.65 2.13
N TYR A 25 4.75 2.92 1.83
CA TYR A 25 5.62 3.78 2.63
C TYR A 25 4.81 4.93 3.24
N ASP A 26 5.21 5.37 4.43
CA ASP A 26 4.65 6.58 5.02
C ASP A 26 5.35 7.83 4.45
N MET A 27 4.97 9.01 4.95
CA MET A 27 5.54 10.27 4.47
C MET A 27 7.01 10.46 4.85
N ASP A 28 7.50 9.66 5.80
CA ASP A 28 8.89 9.68 6.24
C ASP A 28 9.73 8.60 5.56
N ASP A 29 9.17 7.96 4.53
CA ASP A 29 9.84 6.92 3.74
C ASP A 29 10.08 5.61 4.49
N ASN A 30 9.32 5.36 5.54
CA ASN A 30 9.37 4.09 6.25
C ASN A 30 8.35 3.12 5.64
N LYS A 31 8.80 1.90 5.35
CA LYS A 31 7.89 0.87 4.87
C LYS A 31 6.97 0.45 6.02
N ILE A 32 5.66 0.60 5.81
CA ILE A 32 4.66 0.33 6.84
C ILE A 32 3.79 -0.89 6.52
N GLY A 33 3.82 -1.38 5.28
CA GLY A 33 3.03 -2.53 4.92
C GLY A 33 3.18 -2.90 3.45
N THR A 34 2.33 -3.82 3.02
CA THR A 34 2.26 -4.28 1.62
C THR A 34 0.81 -4.45 1.21
N VAL A 35 0.56 -4.27 -0.08
CA VAL A 35 -0.77 -4.54 -0.64
C VAL A 35 -0.98 -6.05 -0.69
N SER A 36 -2.02 -6.53 0.00
CA SER A 36 -2.41 -7.94 -0.06
C SER A 36 -3.22 -8.21 -1.32
N HIS A 37 -4.32 -7.48 -1.47
CA HIS A 37 -5.18 -7.63 -2.65
C HIS A 37 -6.14 -6.43 -2.72
N MET A 38 -6.92 -6.38 -3.79
CA MET A 38 -7.99 -5.40 -3.94
C MET A 38 -9.34 -6.03 -3.60
N HIS A 39 -10.21 -5.24 -2.95
CA HIS A 39 -11.58 -5.66 -2.65
C HIS A 39 -12.50 -4.51 -3.06
N GLY A 40 -13.06 -4.59 -4.26
CA GLY A 40 -13.84 -3.47 -4.81
C GLY A 40 -12.98 -2.24 -5.01
N SER A 41 -13.41 -1.11 -4.45
CA SER A 41 -12.64 0.15 -4.50
C SER A 41 -11.70 0.31 -3.31
N GLU A 42 -11.55 -0.73 -2.48
CA GLU A 42 -10.67 -0.71 -1.33
C GLU A 42 -9.41 -1.52 -1.59
N ILE A 43 -8.33 -1.10 -0.97
CA ILE A 43 -7.06 -1.82 -1.00
C ILE A 43 -6.89 -2.52 0.35
N VAL A 44 -6.74 -3.82 0.33
CA VAL A 44 -6.48 -4.61 1.53
C VAL A 44 -4.98 -4.64 1.75
N VAL A 45 -4.54 -4.19 2.91
CA VAL A 45 -3.14 -3.94 3.24
C VAL A 45 -2.74 -4.79 4.44
N ASP A 46 -1.60 -5.47 4.34
CA ASP A 46 -0.97 -6.13 5.48
C ASP A 46 -0.01 -5.12 6.13
N VAL A 47 -0.30 -4.75 7.38
CA VAL A 47 0.41 -3.70 8.11
C VAL A 47 1.30 -4.33 9.17
N GLY A 48 2.58 -4.00 9.13
CA GLY A 48 3.56 -4.54 10.08
C GLY A 48 3.81 -6.01 9.84
N GLY A 49 4.30 -6.70 10.89
CA GLY A 49 4.61 -8.12 10.79
C GLY A 49 5.87 -8.40 9.98
N PHE A 50 6.41 -9.59 10.16
CA PHE A 50 7.56 -10.07 9.40
C PHE A 50 7.17 -11.39 8.74
N LEU A 51 7.30 -11.47 7.43
CA LEU A 51 6.86 -12.61 6.63
C LEU A 51 5.39 -12.97 6.86
N GLY A 52 4.54 -11.95 7.09
CA GLY A 52 3.13 -12.14 7.35
C GLY A 52 2.77 -12.55 8.78
N ILE A 53 3.75 -12.82 9.62
CA ILE A 53 3.53 -13.20 11.02
C ILE A 53 3.32 -11.94 11.85
N GLY A 54 2.18 -11.84 12.53
CA GLY A 54 1.83 -10.68 13.34
C GLY A 54 1.35 -9.48 12.54
N ALA A 55 1.23 -9.62 11.23
CA ALA A 55 0.68 -8.54 10.40
C ALA A 55 -0.82 -8.39 10.66
N LYS A 56 -1.28 -7.15 10.66
CA LYS A 56 -2.70 -6.83 10.74
C LYS A 56 -3.19 -6.48 9.34
N THR A 57 -4.30 -7.06 8.94
CA THR A 57 -4.90 -6.81 7.63
C THR A 57 -6.00 -5.76 7.78
N VAL A 58 -5.87 -4.67 7.05
CA VAL A 58 -6.85 -3.57 7.07
C VAL A 58 -7.21 -3.17 5.64
N ALA A 59 -8.37 -2.55 5.47
CA ALA A 59 -8.79 -2.03 4.18
C ALA A 59 -8.76 -0.51 4.20
N VAL A 60 -8.17 0.08 3.17
CA VAL A 60 -8.15 1.53 2.99
C VAL A 60 -8.68 1.87 1.60
N SER A 61 -9.19 3.09 1.43
CA SER A 61 -9.64 3.54 0.11
C SER A 61 -8.45 3.61 -0.85
N VAL A 62 -8.68 3.24 -2.10
CA VAL A 62 -7.66 3.38 -3.14
C VAL A 62 -7.18 4.84 -3.25
N ASN A 63 -8.05 5.80 -2.88
CA ASN A 63 -7.71 7.23 -2.92
C ASN A 63 -6.77 7.66 -1.78
N ASP A 64 -6.58 6.82 -0.77
CA ASP A 64 -5.68 7.11 0.35
C ASP A 64 -4.24 6.72 0.06
N LEU A 65 -3.98 6.10 -1.07
CA LEU A 65 -2.66 5.63 -1.48
C LEU A 65 -2.26 6.29 -2.80
N ASP A 66 -1.04 6.81 -2.85
CA ASP A 66 -0.45 7.31 -4.08
C ASP A 66 0.42 6.21 -4.66
N PHE A 67 -0.11 5.50 -5.65
CA PHE A 67 0.65 4.46 -6.34
C PHE A 67 1.54 5.06 -7.41
N MET A 68 2.75 4.56 -7.50
CA MET A 68 3.73 5.02 -8.49
C MET A 68 4.66 3.89 -8.87
N ARG A 69 5.30 4.04 -10.01
CA ARG A 69 6.27 3.08 -10.53
C ARG A 69 7.66 3.70 -10.45
N ASP A 70 8.59 2.98 -9.84
CA ASP A 70 9.96 3.46 -9.73
C ASP A 70 10.75 3.26 -11.03
N GLU A 71 12.03 3.62 -11.01
CA GLU A 71 12.89 3.54 -12.20
C GLU A 71 13.09 2.10 -12.66
N ASP A 72 13.00 1.13 -11.75
CA ASP A 72 13.15 -0.29 -12.05
C ASP A 72 11.85 -0.93 -12.52
N GLY A 73 10.76 -0.16 -12.54
CA GLY A 73 9.45 -0.65 -12.94
C GLY A 73 8.63 -1.25 -11.80
N ASP A 74 9.15 -1.24 -10.58
CA ASP A 74 8.42 -1.76 -9.41
C ASP A 74 7.37 -0.77 -8.94
N VAL A 75 6.20 -1.28 -8.60
CA VAL A 75 5.09 -0.46 -8.09
C VAL A 75 5.19 -0.38 -6.57
N HIS A 76 5.03 0.83 -6.05
CA HIS A 76 4.92 1.07 -4.61
C HIS A 76 3.90 2.17 -4.36
N ALA A 77 3.54 2.36 -3.11
CA ALA A 77 2.59 3.39 -2.72
C ALA A 77 3.14 4.23 -1.58
N VAL A 78 2.69 5.49 -1.52
CA VAL A 78 2.95 6.39 -0.40
C VAL A 78 1.61 6.80 0.18
N THR A 79 1.51 6.85 1.50
CA THR A 79 0.29 7.24 2.18
C THR A 79 0.57 8.23 3.30
N ALA A 80 -0.43 9.07 3.59
CA ALA A 80 -0.38 9.96 4.75
C ALA A 80 -0.72 9.24 6.06
N TRP A 81 -1.25 8.01 5.98
CA TRP A 81 -1.52 7.20 7.17
C TRP A 81 -0.21 6.82 7.85
N THR A 82 -0.20 6.84 9.18
CA THR A 82 0.92 6.29 9.94
C THR A 82 0.68 4.81 10.20
N LYS A 83 1.73 4.09 10.52
CA LYS A 83 1.64 2.68 10.88
C LYS A 83 0.71 2.48 12.07
N ASP A 84 0.80 3.37 13.08
CA ASP A 84 -0.04 3.29 14.27
C ASP A 84 -1.51 3.52 13.93
N GLN A 85 -1.79 4.47 13.05
CA GLN A 85 -3.17 4.72 12.61
C GLN A 85 -3.76 3.50 11.90
N LEU A 86 -2.99 2.87 11.03
CA LEU A 86 -3.44 1.67 10.33
C LEU A 86 -3.66 0.51 11.30
N LYS A 87 -2.79 0.37 12.31
CA LYS A 87 -2.94 -0.68 13.33
C LYS A 87 -4.18 -0.49 14.21
N GLU A 88 -4.67 0.73 14.34
CA GLU A 88 -5.88 1.03 15.12
C GLU A 88 -7.16 0.75 14.32
N MET A 89 -7.07 0.58 13.02
CA MET A 89 -8.24 0.25 12.20
C MET A 89 -8.76 -1.14 12.53
N PRO A 90 -10.08 -1.38 12.37
CA PRO A 90 -10.63 -2.73 12.48
C PRO A 90 -9.96 -3.66 11.49
N GLN A 91 -9.71 -4.90 11.91
CA GLN A 91 -9.14 -5.88 11.01
C GLN A 91 -10.12 -6.19 9.88
N HIS A 92 -9.62 -6.16 8.66
CA HIS A 92 -10.42 -6.49 7.48
C HIS A 92 -10.62 -8.00 7.37
N ARG A 93 -11.84 -8.39 7.03
CA ARG A 93 -12.19 -9.78 6.73
C ARG A 93 -12.97 -9.81 5.42
N ASP A 94 -12.50 -10.60 4.51
CA ASP A 94 -13.18 -10.79 3.23
C ASP A 94 -14.47 -11.60 3.38
#